data_655dd510b45ad4d170ea74fb2961ad17
#
_entry.id   655dd510b45ad4d170ea74fb2961ad17
#
_cell.length_a   1.000
_cell.length_b   1.000
_cell.length_c   1.000
_cell.angle_alpha   90.00
_cell.angle_beta   90.00
_cell.angle_gamma   90.00
#
_symmetry.space_group_name_H-M   'P 1'
#
loop_
_entity.id
_entity.type
_entity.pdbx_description
1 polymer ?
#
loop_
_entity_poly.entity_id
_entity_poly.type
_entity_poly.pdbx_seq_one_letter_code
_entity_poly.pdbx_strand_id
1 'polypeptide(L)'
;MRKILLINLLLWLFITIHSQTKIELWGKFLQNGSQTEDWVYDDYACFFLRDSVLYTSLLQKGFLSQIDLGKKHIQNKLGPMPAIKKEGVSVYPISFIPYRDGFLTVYFNMVYFIDSNGKKLFFRTADQETIEQILPAKSGNIILHCSTLSGSKMVLIEGSGAILYQLPLDLYYISGFSWWPEGDTLKAEYFDIKIEENRLLKLKEKEHAILDKSGEHVIGYYNNFFFLFSKHRSNKLILRNSDTLSQIKEITLPEEVVRLIKRTRSYNEEMEYTPMMRIISLNNSRHFIVFSCDGFLYMYALTIN
;
A
#
# COMPACT_ATOMS: atom_id res chain seq x y z
N MET A 1 49.47 -19.30 6.20
CA MET A 1 48.12 -19.87 5.98
C MET A 1 47.16 -19.69 7.17
N ARG A 2 47.50 -20.11 8.40
CA ARG A 2 46.56 -19.96 9.58
C ARG A 2 46.04 -18.53 9.86
N LYS A 3 46.87 -17.49 9.71
CA LYS A 3 46.47 -16.10 9.95
C LYS A 3 45.44 -15.57 8.90
N ILE A 4 45.57 -15.99 7.65
CA ILE A 4 44.63 -15.61 6.56
C ILE A 4 43.28 -16.28 6.77
N LEU A 5 43.28 -17.54 7.24
CA LEU A 5 42.04 -18.26 7.55
C LEU A 5 41.27 -17.62 8.72
N LEU A 6 41.99 -17.16 9.74
CA LEU A 6 41.39 -16.49 10.91
C LEU A 6 40.80 -15.14 10.56
N ILE A 7 41.47 -14.37 9.69
CA ILE A 7 40.97 -13.07 9.20
C ILE A 7 39.69 -13.27 8.35
N ASN A 8 39.70 -14.26 7.46
CA ASN A 8 38.53 -14.58 6.67
C ASN A 8 37.36 -15.11 7.53
N LEU A 9 37.62 -15.89 8.55
CA LEU A 9 36.60 -16.36 9.51
C LEU A 9 36.03 -15.21 10.35
N LEU A 10 36.88 -14.28 10.80
CA LEU A 10 36.47 -13.08 11.52
C LEU A 10 35.69 -12.13 10.62
N LEU A 11 36.11 -11.93 9.37
CA LEU A 11 35.33 -11.17 8.38
C LEU A 11 33.98 -11.82 8.10
N TRP A 12 33.94 -13.14 7.98
CA TRP A 12 32.69 -13.89 7.76
C TRP A 12 31.77 -13.82 8.98
N LEU A 13 32.28 -13.91 10.19
CA LEU A 13 31.58 -13.69 11.45
C LEU A 13 31.07 -12.23 11.54
N PHE A 14 31.89 -11.24 11.18
CA PHE A 14 31.51 -9.82 11.17
C PHE A 14 30.38 -9.56 10.14
N ILE A 15 30.47 -10.13 8.95
CA ILE A 15 29.42 -10.00 7.91
C ILE A 15 28.13 -10.69 8.36
N THR A 16 28.20 -11.87 9.00
CA THR A 16 27.02 -12.56 9.53
C THR A 16 26.39 -11.85 10.73
N ILE A 17 27.17 -11.20 11.58
CA ILE A 17 26.66 -10.45 12.74
C ILE A 17 25.96 -9.14 12.28
N HIS A 18 26.38 -8.52 11.16
CA HIS A 18 25.81 -7.27 10.66
C HIS A 18 24.62 -7.47 9.72
N SER A 19 24.27 -8.70 9.34
CA SER A 19 23.14 -8.97 8.44
C SER A 19 21.85 -9.38 9.16
N GLN A 20 21.70 -9.06 10.44
CA GLN A 20 20.49 -9.42 11.17
C GLN A 20 19.31 -8.49 10.80
N THR A 21 18.30 -9.11 10.20
CA THR A 21 16.99 -8.47 10.06
C THR A 21 16.40 -8.23 11.45
N LYS A 22 16.07 -6.97 11.77
CA LYS A 22 15.49 -6.58 13.05
C LYS A 22 14.06 -6.12 12.86
N ILE A 23 13.16 -6.63 13.69
CA ILE A 23 11.76 -6.18 13.75
C ILE A 23 11.46 -5.74 15.18
N GLU A 24 11.03 -4.51 15.36
CA GLU A 24 10.71 -3.96 16.68
C GLU A 24 9.49 -3.05 16.62
N LEU A 25 8.70 -3.01 17.69
CA LEU A 25 7.57 -2.11 17.80
C LEU A 25 8.07 -0.66 17.72
N TRP A 26 7.66 0.04 16.65
CA TRP A 26 8.01 1.44 16.45
C TRP A 26 6.96 2.37 17.04
N GLY A 27 5.67 2.03 16.90
CA GLY A 27 4.57 2.84 17.42
C GLY A 27 3.26 2.06 17.49
N LYS A 28 2.39 2.52 18.39
CA LYS A 28 1.03 2.05 18.56
C LYS A 28 0.12 3.26 18.73
N PHE A 29 -0.83 3.44 17.84
CA PHE A 29 -1.69 4.62 17.78
C PHE A 29 -3.15 4.23 17.94
N LEU A 30 -3.87 4.89 18.87
CA LEU A 30 -5.30 4.68 19.06
C LEU A 30 -6.08 5.16 17.85
N GLN A 31 -6.97 4.34 17.35
CA GLN A 31 -7.90 4.65 16.28
C GLN A 31 -9.22 5.18 16.88
N ASN A 32 -9.47 6.49 16.74
CA ASN A 32 -10.66 7.12 17.31
C ASN A 32 -11.77 7.25 16.25
N GLY A 33 -12.87 6.53 16.43
CA GLY A 33 -14.01 6.56 15.50
C GLY A 33 -13.64 6.10 14.09
N SER A 34 -12.56 5.33 13.97
CA SER A 34 -12.25 4.62 12.73
C SER A 34 -13.34 3.58 12.49
N GLN A 35 -13.62 3.28 11.25
CA GLN A 35 -14.60 2.23 10.88
C GLN A 35 -14.01 0.84 11.14
N THR A 36 -13.59 0.56 12.38
CA THR A 36 -13.02 -0.74 12.74
C THR A 36 -14.04 -1.87 12.74
N GLU A 37 -15.33 -1.54 12.67
CA GLU A 37 -16.42 -2.52 12.69
C GLU A 37 -17.06 -2.74 11.31
N ASP A 38 -16.97 -1.77 10.39
CA ASP A 38 -17.59 -1.87 9.09
C ASP A 38 -16.54 -1.84 7.96
N TRP A 39 -16.22 -3.03 7.44
CA TRP A 39 -15.73 -3.26 6.07
C TRP A 39 -14.78 -2.19 5.52
N VAL A 40 -13.53 -2.19 5.96
CA VAL A 40 -12.51 -1.39 5.31
C VAL A 40 -12.19 -2.07 3.97
N TYR A 41 -12.95 -1.69 2.96
CA TYR A 41 -12.59 -1.98 1.59
C TYR A 41 -11.31 -1.20 1.29
N ASP A 42 -10.25 -1.93 0.94
CA ASP A 42 -9.01 -1.41 0.41
C ASP A 42 -8.13 -0.55 1.34
N ASP A 43 -7.46 -1.18 2.27
CA ASP A 43 -6.38 -0.56 3.06
C ASP A 43 -5.18 -0.09 2.22
N TYR A 44 -5.06 -0.51 0.96
CA TYR A 44 -3.99 -0.09 0.07
C TYR A 44 -3.98 1.41 -0.19
N ALA A 45 -5.14 2.00 -0.18
CA ALA A 45 -5.34 3.39 -0.48
C ALA A 45 -5.29 4.31 0.74
N CYS A 46 -5.17 3.73 1.94
CA CYS A 46 -5.22 4.48 3.20
C CYS A 46 -3.89 5.05 3.64
N PHE A 47 -2.81 4.78 2.90
CA PHE A 47 -1.47 5.24 3.21
C PHE A 47 -0.82 5.95 2.03
N PHE A 48 -0.16 7.06 2.32
CA PHE A 48 0.70 7.75 1.37
C PHE A 48 1.96 8.24 2.10
N LEU A 49 3.13 7.86 1.59
CA LEU A 49 4.41 8.31 2.12
C LEU A 49 4.97 9.42 1.22
N ARG A 50 5.27 10.58 1.82
CA ARG A 50 6.03 11.65 1.17
C ARG A 50 7.16 12.06 2.08
N ASP A 51 8.38 11.97 1.59
CA ASP A 51 9.60 12.19 2.36
C ASP A 51 9.63 11.25 3.57
N SER A 52 9.62 11.79 4.81
CA SER A 52 9.55 10.99 6.05
C SER A 52 8.20 11.11 6.76
N VAL A 53 7.18 11.63 6.09
CA VAL A 53 5.84 11.82 6.65
C VAL A 53 4.89 10.81 6.02
N LEU A 54 4.29 9.98 6.86
CA LEU A 54 3.24 9.05 6.49
C LEU A 54 1.89 9.72 6.70
N TYR A 55 1.12 9.81 5.64
CA TYR A 55 -0.28 10.23 5.66
C TYR A 55 -1.17 9.00 5.75
N THR A 56 -2.18 9.04 6.61
CA THR A 56 -3.15 7.93 6.75
C THR A 56 -4.52 8.41 7.17
N SER A 57 -5.56 7.79 6.63
CA SER A 57 -6.95 7.99 7.02
C SER A 57 -7.41 7.05 8.13
N LEU A 58 -6.57 6.12 8.59
CA LEU A 58 -6.95 5.05 9.52
C LEU A 58 -6.99 5.48 11.00
N LEU A 59 -6.39 6.60 11.40
CA LEU A 59 -6.32 6.98 12.81
C LEU A 59 -7.60 7.64 13.34
N GLN A 60 -8.30 8.37 12.49
CA GLN A 60 -9.54 9.04 12.89
C GLN A 60 -10.47 9.17 11.69
N LYS A 61 -11.71 8.71 11.86
CA LYS A 61 -12.76 8.81 10.83
C LYS A 61 -12.92 10.25 10.34
N GLY A 62 -12.88 10.45 9.03
CA GLY A 62 -13.01 11.76 8.40
C GLY A 62 -11.79 12.67 8.55
N PHE A 63 -10.65 12.16 9.00
CA PHE A 63 -9.42 12.94 9.10
C PHE A 63 -8.26 12.25 8.40
N LEU A 64 -7.39 13.06 7.82
CA LEU A 64 -6.09 12.62 7.34
C LEU A 64 -5.04 12.96 8.41
N SER A 65 -4.44 11.94 8.98
CA SER A 65 -3.38 12.08 9.98
C SER A 65 -2.00 12.05 9.33
N GLN A 66 -1.07 12.81 9.88
CA GLN A 66 0.33 12.86 9.48
C GLN A 66 1.19 12.27 10.60
N ILE A 67 1.96 11.26 10.29
CA ILE A 67 2.91 10.62 11.22
C ILE A 67 4.32 10.92 10.74
N ASP A 68 5.08 11.69 11.50
CA ASP A 68 6.51 11.89 11.26
C ASP A 68 7.26 10.62 11.67
N LEU A 69 7.77 9.89 10.68
CA LEU A 69 8.49 8.63 10.91
C LEU A 69 9.85 8.82 11.61
N GLY A 70 10.42 10.02 11.57
CA GLY A 70 11.63 10.35 12.31
C GLY A 70 11.38 10.64 13.79
N LYS A 71 10.30 11.36 14.09
CA LYS A 71 9.99 11.84 15.45
C LYS A 71 9.07 10.94 16.25
N LYS A 72 8.52 9.88 15.66
CA LYS A 72 7.51 8.99 16.28
C LYS A 72 6.28 9.76 16.79
N HIS A 73 5.80 10.71 16.01
CA HIS A 73 4.78 11.64 16.47
C HIS A 73 3.73 11.90 15.38
N ILE A 74 2.46 12.04 15.79
CA ILE A 74 1.41 12.57 14.93
C ILE A 74 1.55 14.09 14.90
N GLN A 75 1.92 14.65 13.75
CA GLN A 75 2.16 16.09 13.61
C GLN A 75 0.87 16.88 13.49
N ASN A 76 0.03 16.48 12.55
CA ASN A 76 -1.20 17.22 12.23
C ASN A 76 -2.32 16.27 11.85
N LYS A 77 -3.54 16.73 12.05
CA LYS A 77 -4.74 16.12 11.50
C LYS A 77 -5.37 17.11 10.53
N LEU A 78 -5.46 16.71 9.27
CA LEU A 78 -6.16 17.50 8.25
C LEU A 78 -7.62 17.04 8.18
N GLY A 79 -8.53 17.96 8.30
CA GLY A 79 -9.97 17.66 8.28
C GLY A 79 -10.78 18.59 9.15
N PRO A 80 -12.09 18.33 9.31
CA PRO A 80 -12.76 17.09 8.88
C PRO A 80 -12.86 16.98 7.36
N MET A 81 -12.52 15.82 6.83
CA MET A 81 -12.76 15.50 5.42
C MET A 81 -14.27 15.45 5.19
N PRO A 82 -14.79 16.18 4.21
CA PRO A 82 -16.24 16.23 4.01
C PRO A 82 -16.76 14.84 3.62
N ALA A 83 -17.76 14.36 4.36
CA ALA A 83 -18.46 13.14 4.00
C ALA A 83 -19.40 13.40 2.81
N ILE A 84 -19.57 12.38 1.98
CA ILE A 84 -20.64 12.35 0.97
C ILE A 84 -21.77 11.47 1.50
N LYS A 85 -23.00 11.93 1.40
CA LYS A 85 -24.16 11.10 1.70
C LYS A 85 -24.52 10.25 0.47
N LYS A 86 -24.54 8.94 0.62
CA LYS A 86 -25.06 7.99 -0.34
C LYS A 86 -26.08 7.11 0.37
N GLU A 87 -27.32 7.11 -0.11
CA GLU A 87 -28.42 6.31 0.48
C GLU A 87 -28.59 6.50 2.00
N GLY A 88 -28.40 7.75 2.48
CA GLY A 88 -28.50 8.08 3.90
C GLY A 88 -27.25 7.81 4.73
N VAL A 89 -26.26 7.09 4.20
CA VAL A 89 -25.00 6.77 4.90
C VAL A 89 -23.94 7.83 4.58
N SER A 90 -23.19 8.25 5.59
CA SER A 90 -22.03 9.13 5.41
C SER A 90 -20.82 8.32 4.97
N VAL A 91 -20.32 8.62 3.77
CA VAL A 91 -19.15 7.97 3.19
C VAL A 91 -17.95 8.91 3.29
N TYR A 92 -16.83 8.38 3.73
CA TYR A 92 -15.55 9.07 3.81
C TYR A 92 -14.60 8.60 2.71
N PRO A 93 -13.57 9.39 2.37
CA PRO A 93 -12.64 8.98 1.32
C PRO A 93 -11.87 7.74 1.73
N ILE A 94 -11.72 6.82 0.79
CA ILE A 94 -10.99 5.56 0.97
C ILE A 94 -9.55 5.65 0.45
N SER A 95 -9.31 6.51 -0.54
CA SER A 95 -8.02 6.69 -1.17
C SER A 95 -7.71 8.17 -1.35
N PHE A 96 -6.43 8.54 -1.25
CA PHE A 96 -6.01 9.92 -1.42
C PHE A 96 -4.55 10.01 -1.85
N ILE A 97 -4.21 11.12 -2.51
CA ILE A 97 -2.83 11.53 -2.79
C ILE A 97 -2.68 13.02 -2.54
N PRO A 98 -1.52 13.50 -2.06
CA PRO A 98 -1.20 14.92 -2.07
C PRO A 98 -1.18 15.44 -3.51
N TYR A 99 -1.80 16.59 -3.72
CA TYR A 99 -1.88 17.22 -5.03
C TYR A 99 -1.93 18.74 -4.89
N ARG A 100 -0.98 19.45 -5.50
CA ARG A 100 -0.81 20.91 -5.35
C ARG A 100 -0.73 21.29 -3.87
N ASP A 101 -1.58 22.22 -3.43
CA ASP A 101 -1.71 22.73 -2.07
C ASP A 101 -2.75 21.95 -1.21
N GLY A 102 -3.31 20.86 -1.76
CA GLY A 102 -4.33 20.04 -1.11
C GLY A 102 -4.16 18.55 -1.37
N PHE A 103 -5.30 17.89 -1.49
CA PHE A 103 -5.37 16.43 -1.71
C PHE A 103 -6.41 16.11 -2.76
N LEU A 104 -6.12 15.12 -3.60
CA LEU A 104 -7.14 14.41 -4.34
C LEU A 104 -7.61 13.23 -3.52
N THR A 105 -8.91 13.09 -3.37
CA THR A 105 -9.53 12.06 -2.55
C THR A 105 -10.61 11.33 -3.34
N VAL A 106 -10.69 10.03 -3.14
CA VAL A 106 -11.61 9.13 -3.85
C VAL A 106 -12.84 8.83 -2.99
N TYR A 107 -14.02 8.94 -3.61
CA TYR A 107 -15.31 8.53 -3.05
C TYR A 107 -16.05 7.73 -4.12
N PHE A 108 -15.98 6.40 -4.07
CA PHE A 108 -16.57 5.51 -5.08
C PHE A 108 -16.11 5.85 -6.51
N ASN A 109 -16.98 6.41 -7.33
CA ASN A 109 -16.73 6.80 -8.71
C ASN A 109 -16.33 8.28 -8.89
N MET A 110 -16.03 8.99 -7.80
CA MET A 110 -15.72 10.42 -7.83
C MET A 110 -14.37 10.71 -7.18
N VAL A 111 -13.64 11.64 -7.77
CA VAL A 111 -12.43 12.24 -7.21
C VAL A 111 -12.74 13.70 -6.87
N TYR A 112 -12.42 14.09 -5.65
CA TYR A 112 -12.52 15.48 -5.22
C TYR A 112 -11.13 16.04 -4.93
N PHE A 113 -10.93 17.28 -5.34
CA PHE A 113 -9.83 18.09 -4.81
C PHE A 113 -10.30 18.76 -3.52
N ILE A 114 -9.52 18.64 -2.47
CA ILE A 114 -9.80 19.20 -1.15
C ILE A 114 -8.59 20.03 -0.71
N ASP A 115 -8.82 21.28 -0.40
CA ASP A 115 -7.84 22.23 0.13
C ASP A 115 -8.44 23.05 1.30
N SER A 116 -7.76 24.13 1.72
CA SER A 116 -8.24 25.06 2.75
C SER A 116 -9.53 25.81 2.35
N ASN A 117 -9.84 25.91 1.06
CA ASN A 117 -11.01 26.59 0.53
C ASN A 117 -12.23 25.68 0.41
N GLY A 118 -12.06 24.40 0.63
CA GLY A 118 -13.13 23.41 0.65
C GLY A 118 -12.96 22.25 -0.32
N LYS A 119 -14.09 21.74 -0.81
CA LYS A 119 -14.17 20.55 -1.66
C LYS A 119 -14.68 20.90 -3.04
N LYS A 120 -13.95 20.50 -4.08
CA LYS A 120 -14.33 20.66 -5.49
C LYS A 120 -14.28 19.34 -6.21
N LEU A 121 -15.33 19.00 -6.98
CA LEU A 121 -15.29 17.82 -7.85
C LEU A 121 -14.19 18.00 -8.90
N PHE A 122 -13.27 17.04 -8.94
CA PHE A 122 -12.15 17.03 -9.86
C PHE A 122 -12.43 16.11 -11.06
N PHE A 123 -12.95 14.91 -10.80
CA PHE A 123 -13.23 13.92 -11.82
C PHE A 123 -14.38 13.00 -11.38
N ARG A 124 -15.12 12.46 -12.36
CA ARG A 124 -16.13 11.42 -12.14
C ARG A 124 -16.04 10.40 -13.26
N THR A 125 -16.02 9.13 -12.89
CA THR A 125 -16.17 8.01 -13.83
C THR A 125 -17.65 7.61 -13.96
N ALA A 126 -17.96 6.61 -14.78
CA ALA A 126 -19.32 6.13 -14.95
C ALA A 126 -19.94 5.62 -13.63
N ASP A 127 -21.27 5.68 -13.52
CA ASP A 127 -21.97 5.33 -12.26
C ASP A 127 -21.82 3.86 -11.84
N GLN A 128 -21.48 2.97 -12.79
CA GLN A 128 -21.26 1.54 -12.54
C GLN A 128 -19.80 1.20 -12.23
N GLU A 129 -18.93 2.19 -12.20
CA GLU A 129 -17.50 2.02 -11.95
C GLU A 129 -17.17 2.46 -10.52
N THR A 130 -16.22 1.77 -9.91
CA THR A 130 -15.61 2.16 -8.63
C THR A 130 -14.15 2.49 -8.86
N ILE A 131 -13.68 3.59 -8.29
CA ILE A 131 -12.26 3.94 -8.31
C ILE A 131 -11.62 3.24 -7.11
N GLU A 132 -10.78 2.24 -7.38
CA GLU A 132 -10.10 1.45 -6.35
C GLU A 132 -8.85 2.16 -5.83
N GLN A 133 -8.10 2.79 -6.73
CA GLN A 133 -6.85 3.43 -6.36
C GLN A 133 -6.62 4.71 -7.18
N ILE A 134 -6.03 5.72 -6.54
CA ILE A 134 -5.52 6.93 -7.16
C ILE A 134 -4.01 6.99 -7.01
N LEU A 135 -3.29 7.29 -8.08
CA LEU A 135 -1.83 7.27 -8.14
C LEU A 135 -1.30 8.54 -8.79
N PRO A 136 -0.22 9.12 -8.29
CA PRO A 136 0.45 10.22 -8.96
C PRO A 136 1.30 9.71 -10.13
N ALA A 137 1.32 10.43 -11.24
CA ALA A 137 2.31 10.27 -12.30
C ALA A 137 3.36 11.38 -12.24
N LYS A 138 4.59 11.11 -12.70
CA LYS A 138 5.70 12.08 -12.68
C LYS A 138 5.40 13.37 -13.47
N SER A 139 4.61 13.28 -14.53
CA SER A 139 4.19 14.42 -15.36
C SER A 139 3.24 15.40 -14.66
N GLY A 140 2.85 15.14 -13.39
CA GLY A 140 1.76 15.85 -12.73
C GLY A 140 0.37 15.37 -13.14
N ASN A 141 0.28 14.39 -14.02
CA ASN A 141 -0.94 13.68 -14.36
C ASN A 141 -1.32 12.72 -13.23
N ILE A 142 -2.52 12.16 -13.32
CA ILE A 142 -3.10 11.30 -12.30
C ILE A 142 -3.55 10.03 -12.98
N ILE A 143 -3.36 8.90 -12.31
CA ILE A 143 -3.79 7.60 -12.77
C ILE A 143 -4.84 7.07 -11.79
N LEU A 144 -5.96 6.63 -12.35
CA LEU A 144 -7.01 5.94 -11.60
C LEU A 144 -7.06 4.48 -12.01
N HIS A 145 -7.08 3.58 -11.03
CA HIS A 145 -7.51 2.21 -11.23
C HIS A 145 -9.02 2.15 -10.96
N CYS A 146 -9.78 1.78 -11.98
CA CYS A 146 -11.23 1.67 -11.91
C CYS A 146 -11.66 0.22 -12.13
N SER A 147 -12.63 -0.24 -11.35
CA SER A 147 -13.24 -1.57 -11.49
C SER A 147 -14.72 -1.49 -11.84
N THR A 148 -15.20 -2.55 -12.48
CA THR A 148 -16.61 -2.84 -12.74
C THR A 148 -16.88 -4.30 -12.42
N LEU A 149 -18.13 -4.74 -12.48
CA LEU A 149 -18.47 -6.17 -12.32
C LEU A 149 -17.89 -7.06 -13.45
N SER A 150 -17.53 -6.48 -14.59
CA SER A 150 -17.06 -7.21 -15.78
C SER A 150 -15.57 -7.06 -16.08
N GLY A 151 -14.83 -6.28 -15.27
CA GLY A 151 -13.41 -6.06 -15.49
C GLY A 151 -12.88 -4.79 -14.84
N SER A 152 -11.68 -4.39 -15.21
CA SER A 152 -11.07 -3.17 -14.70
C SER A 152 -10.36 -2.39 -15.81
N LYS A 153 -10.00 -1.15 -15.52
CA LYS A 153 -9.22 -0.29 -16.42
C LYS A 153 -8.34 0.68 -15.64
N MET A 154 -7.28 1.12 -16.29
CA MET A 154 -6.52 2.31 -15.86
C MET A 154 -6.93 3.51 -16.67
N VAL A 155 -7.10 4.64 -15.99
CA VAL A 155 -7.46 5.93 -16.62
C VAL A 155 -6.36 6.94 -16.31
N LEU A 156 -5.71 7.46 -17.34
CA LEU A 156 -4.76 8.56 -17.22
C LEU A 156 -5.50 9.87 -17.40
N ILE A 157 -5.38 10.76 -16.42
CA ILE A 157 -6.06 12.07 -16.39
C ILE A 157 -5.02 13.18 -16.31
N GLU A 158 -5.24 14.21 -17.07
CA GLU A 158 -4.48 15.46 -16.94
C GLU A 158 -4.83 16.20 -15.65
N GLY A 159 -3.96 17.11 -15.22
CA GLY A 159 -4.18 17.97 -14.06
C GLY A 159 -5.39 18.90 -14.16
N SER A 160 -6.04 19.01 -15.33
CA SER A 160 -7.32 19.70 -15.56
C SER A 160 -8.56 18.81 -15.26
N GLY A 161 -8.37 17.49 -15.13
CA GLY A 161 -9.43 16.48 -15.06
C GLY A 161 -9.81 15.88 -16.40
N ALA A 162 -9.15 16.28 -17.52
CA ALA A 162 -9.41 15.68 -18.82
C ALA A 162 -8.78 14.28 -18.95
N ILE A 163 -9.53 13.35 -19.55
CA ILE A 163 -9.02 11.99 -19.80
C ILE A 163 -8.04 12.06 -20.99
N LEU A 164 -6.80 11.62 -20.76
CA LEU A 164 -5.78 11.48 -21.78
C LEU A 164 -5.81 10.08 -22.40
N TYR A 165 -5.99 9.05 -21.58
CA TYR A 165 -5.96 7.67 -22.04
C TYR A 165 -6.75 6.74 -21.14
N GLN A 166 -7.28 5.65 -21.72
CA GLN A 166 -7.88 4.55 -20.97
C GLN A 166 -7.26 3.24 -21.46
N LEU A 167 -6.76 2.43 -20.54
CA LEU A 167 -6.22 1.10 -20.77
C LEU A 167 -7.14 0.07 -20.15
N PRO A 168 -7.92 -0.68 -20.93
CA PRO A 168 -8.67 -1.83 -20.43
C PRO A 168 -7.71 -2.88 -19.86
N LEU A 169 -8.09 -3.49 -18.74
CA LEU A 169 -7.36 -4.59 -18.12
C LEU A 169 -8.24 -5.83 -18.11
N ASP A 170 -7.68 -6.94 -18.57
CA ASP A 170 -8.35 -8.26 -18.57
C ASP A 170 -8.29 -8.89 -17.16
N LEU A 171 -8.42 -8.05 -16.14
CA LEU A 171 -8.44 -8.47 -14.74
C LEU A 171 -9.88 -8.45 -14.26
N TYR A 172 -10.43 -9.63 -14.02
CA TYR A 172 -11.63 -9.76 -13.21
C TYR A 172 -11.31 -9.29 -11.79
N TYR A 173 -12.33 -8.79 -11.09
CA TYR A 173 -12.23 -8.28 -9.73
C TYR A 173 -11.36 -9.19 -8.85
N ILE A 174 -10.15 -8.74 -8.56
CA ILE A 174 -9.25 -9.37 -7.59
C ILE A 174 -9.18 -8.41 -6.42
N SER A 175 -9.88 -8.72 -5.33
CA SER A 175 -9.83 -7.94 -4.11
C SER A 175 -8.38 -7.90 -3.59
N GLY A 176 -7.89 -6.71 -3.29
CA GLY A 176 -6.55 -6.51 -2.74
C GLY A 176 -5.42 -6.34 -3.77
N PHE A 177 -5.75 -6.18 -5.04
CA PHE A 177 -4.77 -5.85 -6.06
C PHE A 177 -4.31 -4.39 -5.95
N SER A 178 -3.01 -4.16 -5.89
CA SER A 178 -2.44 -2.83 -5.76
C SER A 178 -1.37 -2.53 -6.79
N TRP A 179 -1.27 -1.26 -7.13
CA TRP A 179 -0.26 -0.71 -8.01
C TRP A 179 0.73 0.13 -7.20
N TRP A 180 2.01 -0.03 -7.48
CA TRP A 180 3.09 0.73 -6.84
C TRP A 180 3.83 1.56 -7.89
N PRO A 181 3.79 2.90 -7.78
CA PRO A 181 4.51 3.75 -8.73
C PRO A 181 6.03 3.67 -8.49
N GLU A 182 6.75 3.37 -9.55
CA GLU A 182 8.21 3.41 -9.60
C GLU A 182 8.67 4.13 -10.86
N GLY A 183 9.10 5.36 -10.70
CA GLY A 183 9.53 6.14 -11.86
C GLY A 183 8.38 6.45 -12.81
N ASP A 184 8.48 5.91 -14.01
CA ASP A 184 7.50 5.94 -15.09
C ASP A 184 6.77 4.59 -15.27
N THR A 185 6.83 3.74 -14.26
CA THR A 185 6.24 2.41 -14.29
C THR A 185 5.35 2.20 -13.06
N LEU A 186 4.21 1.57 -13.27
CA LEU A 186 3.38 1.01 -12.20
C LEU A 186 3.71 -0.47 -12.07
N LYS A 187 4.21 -0.86 -10.91
CA LYS A 187 4.53 -2.25 -10.58
C LYS A 187 3.33 -2.96 -9.99
N ALA A 188 3.07 -4.18 -10.40
CA ALA A 188 2.03 -5.05 -9.83
C ALA A 188 2.38 -6.54 -9.96
N GLU A 189 1.56 -7.38 -9.37
CA GLU A 189 1.79 -8.82 -9.31
C GLU A 189 1.78 -9.50 -10.67
N TYR A 190 0.84 -9.13 -11.53
CA TYR A 190 0.56 -9.84 -12.78
C TYR A 190 1.33 -9.27 -13.97
N PHE A 191 1.44 -7.98 -14.07
CA PHE A 191 2.17 -7.26 -15.11
C PHE A 191 2.43 -5.84 -14.67
N ASP A 192 3.36 -5.17 -15.32
CA ASP A 192 3.65 -3.77 -15.07
C ASP A 192 2.98 -2.90 -16.15
N ILE A 193 2.76 -1.62 -15.83
CA ILE A 193 2.28 -0.63 -16.79
C ILE A 193 3.31 0.48 -16.90
N LYS A 194 3.82 0.72 -18.11
CA LYS A 194 4.65 1.87 -18.40
C LYS A 194 3.78 3.10 -18.63
N ILE A 195 4.14 4.20 -17.98
CA ILE A 195 3.48 5.50 -18.11
C ILE A 195 4.29 6.30 -19.14
N GLU A 196 3.68 6.61 -20.26
CA GLU A 196 4.20 7.57 -21.23
C GLU A 196 3.42 8.89 -21.11
N GLU A 197 3.86 9.93 -21.80
CA GLU A 197 3.31 11.28 -21.64
C GLU A 197 1.77 11.31 -21.69
N ASN A 198 1.18 10.65 -22.68
CA ASN A 198 -0.27 10.67 -22.93
C ASN A 198 -0.88 9.27 -23.06
N ARG A 199 -0.19 8.21 -22.66
CA ARG A 199 -0.69 6.84 -22.76
C ARG A 199 -0.10 5.91 -21.71
N LEU A 200 -0.80 4.80 -21.51
CA LEU A 200 -0.38 3.70 -20.66
C LEU A 200 -0.13 2.46 -21.53
N LEU A 201 0.95 1.76 -21.27
CA LEU A 201 1.34 0.55 -22.00
C LEU A 201 1.44 -0.63 -21.03
N LYS A 202 0.59 -1.65 -21.24
CA LYS A 202 0.73 -2.93 -20.53
C LYS A 202 2.01 -3.61 -20.97
N LEU A 203 2.88 -3.95 -20.04
CA LEU A 203 4.10 -4.71 -20.29
C LEU A 203 3.80 -6.21 -20.25
N LYS A 204 4.84 -7.02 -20.49
CA LYS A 204 4.74 -8.48 -20.50
C LYS A 204 4.18 -8.98 -19.16
N GLU A 205 3.31 -9.97 -19.24
CA GLU A 205 2.81 -10.69 -18.07
C GLU A 205 3.92 -11.44 -17.32
N LYS A 206 3.79 -11.47 -16.00
CA LYS A 206 4.70 -12.18 -15.09
C LYS A 206 4.19 -13.61 -14.86
N GLU A 207 5.06 -14.47 -14.43
CA GLU A 207 4.73 -15.85 -14.12
C GLU A 207 4.06 -15.98 -12.73
N HIS A 208 2.92 -15.30 -12.55
CA HIS A 208 2.22 -15.14 -11.26
C HIS A 208 1.68 -16.45 -10.66
N ALA A 209 1.56 -17.52 -11.44
CA ALA A 209 1.17 -18.85 -10.94
C ALA A 209 2.03 -19.34 -9.75
N ILE A 210 3.22 -18.75 -9.56
CA ILE A 210 4.08 -19.00 -8.40
C ILE A 210 3.42 -18.46 -7.12
N LEU A 211 2.83 -17.28 -7.17
CA LEU A 211 2.18 -16.63 -6.02
C LEU A 211 0.88 -17.34 -5.66
N ASP A 212 0.08 -17.69 -6.66
CA ASP A 212 -1.19 -18.40 -6.46
C ASP A 212 -0.98 -19.75 -5.76
N LYS A 213 0.02 -20.53 -6.20
CA LYS A 213 0.35 -21.82 -5.58
C LYS A 213 0.84 -21.72 -4.16
N SER A 214 1.54 -20.65 -3.81
CA SER A 214 2.09 -20.43 -2.45
C SER A 214 1.10 -19.75 -1.52
N GLY A 215 -0.03 -19.24 -2.02
CA GLY A 215 -0.99 -18.43 -1.27
C GLY A 215 -0.37 -17.15 -0.74
N GLU A 216 0.56 -16.57 -1.51
CA GLU A 216 1.27 -15.35 -1.18
C GLU A 216 0.54 -14.14 -1.76
N HIS A 217 0.47 -13.05 -0.99
CA HIS A 217 -0.11 -11.78 -1.40
C HIS A 217 0.91 -10.68 -1.24
N VAL A 218 1.00 -9.80 -2.22
CA VAL A 218 1.89 -8.63 -2.15
C VAL A 218 1.28 -7.60 -1.20
N ILE A 219 2.04 -7.23 -0.18
CA ILE A 219 1.66 -6.27 0.86
C ILE A 219 2.53 -5.01 0.85
N GLY A 220 3.49 -4.92 -0.05
CA GLY A 220 4.35 -3.77 -0.24
C GLY A 220 5.32 -3.94 -1.39
N TYR A 221 5.86 -2.83 -1.86
CA TYR A 221 6.84 -2.76 -2.91
C TYR A 221 7.93 -1.73 -2.57
N TYR A 222 9.16 -2.05 -2.88
CA TYR A 222 10.27 -1.11 -2.83
C TYR A 222 11.46 -1.59 -3.67
N ASN A 223 11.96 -0.74 -4.54
CA ASN A 223 13.23 -0.90 -5.25
C ASN A 223 13.42 -2.31 -5.88
N ASN A 224 12.53 -2.71 -6.77
CA ASN A 224 12.48 -4.01 -7.44
C ASN A 224 12.15 -5.20 -6.54
N PHE A 225 11.64 -4.99 -5.33
CA PHE A 225 11.23 -6.07 -4.43
C PHE A 225 9.77 -5.96 -4.04
N PHE A 226 9.06 -7.07 -4.16
CA PHE A 226 7.79 -7.27 -3.50
C PHE A 226 8.01 -7.83 -2.10
N PHE A 227 7.27 -7.29 -1.15
CA PHE A 227 7.07 -7.87 0.17
C PHE A 227 5.77 -8.64 0.15
N LEU A 228 5.85 -9.94 0.46
CA LEU A 228 4.69 -10.83 0.41
C LEU A 228 4.44 -11.45 1.77
N PHE A 229 3.17 -11.66 2.03
CA PHE A 229 2.71 -12.41 3.18
C PHE A 229 1.97 -13.67 2.71
N SER A 230 2.31 -14.82 3.29
CA SER A 230 1.68 -16.09 2.93
C SER A 230 0.63 -16.49 3.96
N LYS A 231 -0.58 -16.81 3.50
CA LYS A 231 -1.64 -17.40 4.34
C LYS A 231 -1.19 -18.69 5.00
N HIS A 232 -0.43 -19.52 4.28
CA HIS A 232 0.02 -20.84 4.74
C HIS A 232 1.21 -20.75 5.69
N ARG A 233 1.99 -19.67 5.62
CA ARG A 233 3.18 -19.40 6.44
C ARG A 233 3.03 -18.10 7.19
N SER A 234 2.01 -18.01 8.05
CA SER A 234 1.64 -16.76 8.73
C SER A 234 2.71 -16.15 9.65
N ASN A 235 3.84 -16.82 9.82
CA ASN A 235 4.97 -16.33 10.57
C ASN A 235 6.14 -15.86 9.67
N LYS A 236 5.92 -15.75 8.36
CA LYS A 236 6.94 -15.40 7.40
C LYS A 236 6.54 -14.20 6.55
N LEU A 237 7.48 -13.31 6.38
CA LEU A 237 7.48 -12.28 5.36
C LEU A 237 8.46 -12.71 4.26
N ILE A 238 8.03 -12.69 3.03
CA ILE A 238 8.81 -13.20 1.89
C ILE A 238 9.16 -12.00 0.99
N LEU A 239 10.41 -11.89 0.59
CA LEU A 239 10.87 -10.93 -0.41
C LEU A 239 11.09 -11.64 -1.73
N ARG A 240 10.46 -11.13 -2.78
CA ARG A 240 10.65 -11.60 -4.16
C ARG A 240 11.09 -10.46 -5.07
N ASN A 241 11.88 -10.79 -6.07
CA ASN A 241 12.15 -9.85 -7.15
C ASN A 241 10.84 -9.52 -7.88
N SER A 242 10.56 -8.25 -8.14
CA SER A 242 9.29 -7.82 -8.71
C SER A 242 9.10 -8.22 -10.19
N ASP A 243 10.18 -8.46 -10.91
CA ASP A 243 10.13 -8.78 -12.34
C ASP A 243 10.09 -10.29 -12.59
N THR A 244 10.91 -11.06 -11.84
CA THR A 244 11.05 -12.51 -12.02
C THR A 244 10.25 -13.34 -11.02
N LEU A 245 9.72 -12.73 -9.97
CA LEU A 245 9.07 -13.35 -8.83
C LEU A 245 9.94 -14.40 -8.10
N SER A 246 11.23 -14.44 -8.37
CA SER A 246 12.17 -15.31 -7.68
C SER A 246 12.31 -14.90 -6.20
N GLN A 247 12.28 -15.86 -5.30
CA GLN A 247 12.45 -15.62 -3.87
C GLN A 247 13.89 -15.18 -3.57
N ILE A 248 14.02 -14.07 -2.84
CA ILE A 248 15.32 -13.50 -2.46
C ILE A 248 15.60 -13.74 -0.99
N LYS A 249 14.61 -13.49 -0.13
CA LYS A 249 14.78 -13.60 1.32
C LYS A 249 13.49 -14.04 1.98
N GLU A 250 13.63 -14.74 3.08
CA GLU A 250 12.54 -15.07 4.01
C GLU A 250 12.86 -14.48 5.37
N ILE A 251 11.94 -13.78 5.98
CA ILE A 251 12.08 -13.09 7.25
C ILE A 251 11.05 -13.68 8.22
N THR A 252 11.53 -14.21 9.36
CA THR A 252 10.64 -14.69 10.41
C THR A 252 10.10 -13.53 11.21
N LEU A 253 8.77 -13.44 11.31
CA LEU A 253 8.08 -12.44 12.11
C LEU A 253 8.16 -12.82 13.60
N PRO A 254 8.32 -11.85 14.51
CA PRO A 254 8.22 -12.08 15.95
C PRO A 254 6.87 -12.70 16.34
N GLU A 255 6.85 -13.54 17.35
CA GLU A 255 5.65 -14.24 17.81
C GLU A 255 4.52 -13.25 18.19
N GLU A 256 4.88 -12.12 18.78
CA GLU A 256 3.92 -11.05 19.09
C GLU A 256 3.22 -10.53 17.84
N VAL A 257 3.96 -10.23 16.77
CA VAL A 257 3.41 -9.77 15.50
C VAL A 257 2.50 -10.82 14.89
N VAL A 258 2.93 -12.08 14.88
CA VAL A 258 2.12 -13.21 14.40
C VAL A 258 0.83 -13.36 15.17
N ARG A 259 0.88 -13.24 16.51
CA ARG A 259 -0.31 -13.30 17.37
C ARG A 259 -1.31 -12.19 17.06
N LEU A 260 -0.83 -10.95 16.87
CA LEU A 260 -1.67 -9.81 16.51
C LEU A 260 -2.30 -10.00 15.13
N ILE A 261 -1.53 -10.45 14.13
CA ILE A 261 -2.03 -10.75 12.79
C ILE A 261 -3.11 -11.84 12.83
N LYS A 262 -2.91 -12.88 13.63
CA LYS A 262 -3.90 -13.96 13.80
C LYS A 262 -5.18 -13.48 14.46
N ARG A 263 -5.11 -12.53 15.37
CA ARG A 263 -6.31 -11.92 15.98
C ARG A 263 -7.12 -11.11 14.97
N THR A 264 -6.47 -10.39 14.08
CA THR A 264 -7.13 -9.72 12.96
C THR A 264 -7.80 -10.72 12.01
N ARG A 265 -7.24 -11.92 11.86
CA ARG A 265 -7.78 -13.00 11.03
C ARG A 265 -8.99 -13.72 11.65
N SER A 266 -9.01 -13.91 12.97
CA SER A 266 -10.05 -14.73 13.63
C SER A 266 -11.44 -14.14 13.47
N TYR A 267 -11.54 -12.86 13.14
CA TYR A 267 -12.82 -12.24 12.81
C TYR A 267 -13.32 -12.60 11.40
N ASN A 268 -12.45 -13.17 10.52
CA ASN A 268 -12.73 -13.42 9.10
C ASN A 268 -12.21 -14.78 8.59
N GLU A 269 -12.08 -15.80 9.46
CA GLU A 269 -11.58 -17.13 9.03
C GLU A 269 -12.46 -17.81 7.96
N GLU A 270 -13.73 -17.46 7.87
CA GLU A 270 -14.65 -17.98 6.83
C GLU A 270 -14.57 -17.20 5.50
N MET A 271 -14.04 -16.00 5.51
CA MET A 271 -13.82 -15.23 4.30
C MET A 271 -12.33 -15.21 3.97
N GLU A 272 -11.94 -15.55 2.76
CA GLU A 272 -10.55 -15.67 2.27
C GLU A 272 -9.75 -14.36 2.29
N TYR A 273 -9.98 -13.46 3.24
CA TYR A 273 -9.33 -12.16 3.31
C TYR A 273 -7.91 -12.24 3.85
N THR A 274 -7.00 -11.59 3.15
CA THR A 274 -5.64 -11.30 3.63
C THR A 274 -5.73 -10.33 4.80
N PRO A 275 -4.95 -10.51 5.89
CA PRO A 275 -4.88 -9.52 6.94
C PRO A 275 -4.47 -8.18 6.35
N MET A 276 -5.11 -7.11 6.80
CA MET A 276 -4.85 -5.74 6.39
C MET A 276 -3.48 -5.27 6.88
N MET A 277 -2.44 -5.87 6.32
CA MET A 277 -1.05 -5.59 6.62
C MET A 277 -0.38 -4.97 5.41
N ARG A 278 0.39 -3.92 5.64
CA ARG A 278 1.15 -3.22 4.61
C ARG A 278 2.61 -3.07 5.01
N ILE A 279 3.47 -3.07 4.02
CA ILE A 279 4.85 -2.62 4.16
C ILE A 279 4.98 -1.25 3.54
N ILE A 280 5.43 -0.29 4.35
CA ILE A 280 5.75 1.07 3.93
C ILE A 280 7.26 1.23 4.03
N SER A 281 7.90 1.57 2.92
CA SER A 281 9.36 1.64 2.85
C SER A 281 9.83 3.09 2.85
N LEU A 282 10.66 3.45 3.83
CA LEU A 282 11.26 4.78 3.93
C LEU A 282 12.54 4.88 3.08
N ASN A 283 13.35 3.83 3.09
CA ASN A 283 14.58 3.70 2.31
C ASN A 283 14.99 2.23 2.17
N ASN A 284 16.15 1.97 1.59
CA ASN A 284 16.64 0.61 1.32
C ASN A 284 16.76 -0.30 2.54
N SER A 285 16.99 0.25 3.71
CA SER A 285 17.22 -0.52 4.94
C SER A 285 16.08 -0.42 5.94
N ARG A 286 15.20 0.56 5.82
CA ARG A 286 14.16 0.83 6.82
C ARG A 286 12.77 0.79 6.23
N HIS A 287 12.00 -0.17 6.69
CA HIS A 287 10.61 -0.39 6.30
C HIS A 287 9.73 -0.44 7.55
N PHE A 288 8.43 -0.33 7.36
CA PHE A 288 7.44 -0.43 8.44
C PHE A 288 6.39 -1.45 8.08
N ILE A 289 6.19 -2.43 8.96
CA ILE A 289 5.02 -3.32 8.91
C ILE A 289 3.89 -2.59 9.61
N VAL A 290 2.81 -2.32 8.90
CA VAL A 290 1.67 -1.54 9.39
C VAL A 290 0.41 -2.37 9.29
N PHE A 291 -0.38 -2.43 10.36
CA PHE A 291 -1.69 -3.10 10.40
C PHE A 291 -2.56 -2.58 11.54
N SER A 292 -3.87 -2.76 11.39
CA SER A 292 -4.86 -2.42 12.42
C SER A 292 -5.27 -3.66 13.19
N CYS A 293 -5.35 -3.56 14.52
CA CYS A 293 -5.83 -4.62 15.40
C CYS A 293 -6.41 -4.03 16.69
N ASP A 294 -7.58 -4.49 17.13
CA ASP A 294 -8.23 -4.10 18.39
C ASP A 294 -8.32 -2.57 18.60
N GLY A 295 -8.67 -1.83 17.56
CA GLY A 295 -8.80 -0.37 17.62
C GLY A 295 -7.47 0.40 17.70
N PHE A 296 -6.36 -0.24 17.36
CA PHE A 296 -5.05 0.39 17.26
C PHE A 296 -4.40 0.17 15.91
N LEU A 297 -3.72 1.20 15.42
CA LEU A 297 -2.76 1.10 14.33
C LEU A 297 -1.39 0.73 14.89
N TYR A 298 -0.90 -0.45 14.54
CA TYR A 298 0.43 -0.92 14.91
C TYR A 298 1.41 -0.65 13.79
N MET A 299 2.60 -0.18 14.16
CA MET A 299 3.73 0.01 13.26
C MET A 299 4.97 -0.65 13.86
N TYR A 300 5.52 -1.63 13.14
CA TYR A 300 6.78 -2.28 13.49
C TYR A 300 7.86 -1.85 12.52
N ALA A 301 8.98 -1.34 13.03
CA ALA A 301 10.13 -1.04 12.20
C ALA A 301 10.81 -2.36 11.80
N LEU A 302 10.99 -2.54 10.50
CA LEU A 302 11.69 -3.65 9.87
C LEU A 302 12.99 -3.10 9.27
N THR A 303 14.13 -3.51 9.82
CA THR A 303 15.45 -3.19 9.25
C THR A 303 15.96 -4.41 8.50
N ILE A 304 16.31 -4.22 7.24
CA ILE A 304 16.89 -5.24 6.35
C ILE A 304 18.29 -4.78 5.98
N ASN A 305 19.30 -5.53 6.44
CA ASN A 305 20.71 -5.29 6.12
C ASN A 305 21.17 -6.22 4.99
#